data_3bd7dd55b35ef4257e71eafbaa6a16c5
#
_entry.id   3bd7dd55b35ef4257e71eafbaa6a16c5
#
_cell.length_a   1.000
_cell.length_b   1.000
_cell.length_c   1.000
_cell.angle_alpha   90.00
_cell.angle_beta   90.00
_cell.angle_gamma   90.00
#
_symmetry.space_group_name_H-M   'P 1'
#
loop_
_entity.id
_entity.type
_entity.pdbx_description
1 polymer ?
#
loop_
_entity_poly.entity_id
_entity_poly.type
_entity_poly.pdbx_seq_one_letter_code
_entity_poly.pdbx_strand_id
1 'polypeptide(L)'
;MSGHSKWNNIKRKKEKTDGARAKVFTKIGREIAVAVKEGGGNPASNSKLAALIAKAKANSVPNDNIQRIIKRAEGGDKTEYEAITYEGYGPGGIAVMVETLTDNRNRTAANMRHYFDKFGGNLGQMGCVGFMFTQKGVDRKSVV
;
A
#
# COMPACT_ATOMS: atom_id res chain seq x y z
N MET A 1 -23.15 -1.75 -36.02
CA MET A 1 -23.31 -1.01 -34.73
C MET A 1 -22.61 -1.66 -33.52
N SER A 2 -21.77 -2.69 -33.69
CA SER A 2 -21.13 -3.40 -32.54
C SER A 2 -19.70 -2.95 -32.16
N GLY A 3 -19.08 -2.10 -32.95
CA GLY A 3 -17.68 -1.70 -32.73
C GLY A 3 -17.44 -0.74 -31.55
N HIS A 4 -18.38 0.16 -31.26
CA HIS A 4 -18.25 1.13 -30.17
C HIS A 4 -18.36 0.53 -28.76
N SER A 5 -19.13 -0.55 -28.61
CA SER A 5 -19.31 -1.26 -27.33
C SER A 5 -18.01 -1.98 -26.89
N LYS A 6 -17.35 -2.67 -27.82
CA LYS A 6 -16.10 -3.40 -27.54
C LYS A 6 -14.96 -2.46 -27.17
N TRP A 7 -14.81 -1.34 -27.89
CA TRP A 7 -13.81 -0.30 -27.61
C TRP A 7 -14.03 0.34 -26.23
N ASN A 8 -15.26 0.71 -25.89
CA ASN A 8 -15.58 1.28 -24.58
C ASN A 8 -15.31 0.30 -23.44
N ASN A 9 -15.58 -0.98 -23.62
CA ASN A 9 -15.31 -2.00 -22.62
C ASN A 9 -13.78 -2.21 -22.42
N ILE A 10 -13.01 -2.21 -23.51
CA ILE A 10 -11.53 -2.28 -23.46
C ILE A 10 -10.96 -1.05 -22.77
N LYS A 11 -11.44 0.15 -23.10
CA LYS A 11 -11.01 1.41 -22.49
C LYS A 11 -11.29 1.41 -20.99
N ARG A 12 -12.51 1.07 -20.56
CA ARG A 12 -12.87 0.97 -19.13
C ARG A 12 -12.04 -0.07 -18.37
N LYS A 13 -11.78 -1.22 -18.98
CA LYS A 13 -10.94 -2.27 -18.39
C LYS A 13 -9.49 -1.79 -18.22
N LYS A 14 -8.96 -1.10 -19.22
CA LYS A 14 -7.61 -0.50 -19.18
C LYS A 14 -7.51 0.57 -18.11
N GLU A 15 -8.45 1.52 -18.06
CA GLU A 15 -8.49 2.59 -17.04
C GLU A 15 -8.56 2.01 -15.61
N LYS A 16 -9.37 0.97 -15.40
CA LYS A 16 -9.45 0.28 -14.10
C LYS A 16 -8.13 -0.39 -13.71
N THR A 17 -7.47 -1.03 -14.67
CA THR A 17 -6.17 -1.71 -14.45
C THR A 17 -5.06 -0.69 -14.19
N ASP A 18 -5.02 0.40 -14.94
CA ASP A 18 -4.02 1.47 -14.80
C ASP A 18 -4.20 2.19 -13.47
N GLY A 19 -5.44 2.45 -13.05
CA GLY A 19 -5.75 3.01 -11.73
C GLY A 19 -5.32 2.11 -10.57
N ALA A 20 -5.50 0.80 -10.69
CA ALA A 20 -5.04 -0.17 -9.68
C ALA A 20 -3.51 -0.20 -9.60
N ARG A 21 -2.81 -0.19 -10.74
CA ARG A 21 -1.33 -0.10 -10.78
C ARG A 21 -0.82 1.19 -10.16
N ALA A 22 -1.43 2.33 -10.47
CA ALA A 22 -1.04 3.62 -9.89
C ALA A 22 -1.15 3.63 -8.37
N LYS A 23 -2.17 2.99 -7.80
CA LYS A 23 -2.32 2.84 -6.34
C LYS A 23 -1.19 1.99 -5.73
N VAL A 24 -0.85 0.88 -6.38
CA VAL A 24 0.26 0.01 -5.95
C VAL A 24 1.59 0.77 -6.00
N PHE A 25 1.86 1.51 -7.08
CA PHE A 25 3.07 2.31 -7.24
C PHE A 25 3.18 3.39 -6.17
N THR A 26 2.09 4.09 -5.87
CA THR A 26 2.06 5.11 -4.82
C THR A 26 2.36 4.50 -3.45
N LYS A 27 1.77 3.36 -3.15
CA LYS A 27 1.99 2.65 -1.88
C LYS A 27 3.46 2.24 -1.71
N ILE A 28 4.00 1.53 -2.70
CA ILE A 28 5.40 1.08 -2.66
C ILE A 28 6.35 2.28 -2.63
N GLY A 29 6.04 3.34 -3.36
CA GLY A 29 6.84 4.57 -3.36
C GLY A 29 6.94 5.23 -1.99
N ARG A 30 5.86 5.25 -1.21
CA ARG A 30 5.88 5.74 0.17
C ARG A 30 6.71 4.84 1.09
N GLU A 31 6.55 3.52 0.96
CA GLU A 31 7.35 2.56 1.72
C GLU A 31 8.86 2.73 1.44
N ILE A 32 9.24 2.96 0.17
CA ILE A 32 10.63 3.25 -0.21
C ILE A 32 11.12 4.55 0.41
N ALA A 33 10.33 5.63 0.33
CA ALA A 33 10.74 6.92 0.89
C ALA A 33 10.99 6.84 2.40
N VAL A 34 10.17 6.11 3.14
CA VAL A 34 10.38 5.86 4.58
C VAL A 34 11.64 5.04 4.82
N ALA A 35 11.84 3.94 4.07
CA ALA A 35 13.02 3.11 4.24
C ALA A 35 14.33 3.88 3.95
N VAL A 36 14.33 4.79 2.98
CA VAL A 36 15.47 5.67 2.69
C VAL A 36 15.73 6.63 3.84
N LYS A 37 14.71 7.24 4.41
CA LYS A 37 14.86 8.14 5.56
C LYS A 37 15.39 7.45 6.81
N GLU A 38 15.00 6.20 7.03
CA GLU A 38 15.43 5.40 8.18
C GLU A 38 16.85 4.84 8.05
N GLY A 39 17.22 4.37 6.86
CA GLY A 39 18.45 3.60 6.66
C GLY A 39 19.35 4.07 5.50
N GLY A 40 19.03 5.20 4.87
CA GLY A 40 19.78 5.72 3.72
C GLY A 40 19.38 5.09 2.38
N GLY A 41 19.80 5.72 1.27
CA GLY A 41 19.42 5.34 -0.08
C GLY A 41 20.25 4.23 -0.73
N ASN A 42 21.21 3.65 -0.01
CA ASN A 42 22.03 2.57 -0.52
C ASN A 42 21.43 1.19 -0.17
N PRO A 43 20.90 0.43 -1.15
CA PRO A 43 20.29 -0.87 -0.87
C PRO A 43 21.28 -1.93 -0.36
N ALA A 44 22.59 -1.75 -0.55
CA ALA A 44 23.60 -2.67 -0.03
C ALA A 44 23.72 -2.59 1.50
N SER A 45 23.46 -1.43 2.08
CA SER A 45 23.47 -1.19 3.53
C SER A 45 22.07 -1.11 4.15
N ASN A 46 21.02 -1.10 3.33
CA ASN A 46 19.63 -0.98 3.77
C ASN A 46 18.80 -2.16 3.22
N SER A 47 18.72 -3.23 4.00
CA SER A 47 18.01 -4.47 3.61
C SER A 47 16.52 -4.25 3.37
N LYS A 48 15.88 -3.34 4.15
CA LYS A 48 14.48 -2.95 3.97
C LYS A 48 14.27 -2.28 2.61
N LEU A 49 15.16 -1.37 2.23
CA LEU A 49 15.13 -0.74 0.91
C LEU A 49 15.36 -1.76 -0.21
N ALA A 50 16.31 -2.68 -0.05
CA ALA A 50 16.58 -3.73 -1.05
C ALA A 50 15.34 -4.60 -1.30
N ALA A 51 14.65 -5.02 -0.24
CA ALA A 51 13.41 -5.80 -0.34
C ALA A 51 12.28 -5.01 -1.04
N LEU A 52 12.14 -3.71 -0.72
CA LEU A 52 11.14 -2.84 -1.34
C LEU A 52 11.43 -2.57 -2.82
N ILE A 53 12.70 -2.44 -3.21
CA ILE A 53 13.10 -2.34 -4.61
C ILE A 53 12.73 -3.63 -5.38
N ALA A 54 12.98 -4.80 -4.79
CA ALA A 54 12.59 -6.08 -5.39
C ALA A 54 11.06 -6.17 -5.54
N LYS A 55 10.29 -5.79 -4.51
CA LYS A 55 8.83 -5.69 -4.53
C LYS A 55 8.34 -4.73 -5.62
N ALA A 56 8.98 -3.58 -5.77
CA ALA A 56 8.63 -2.59 -6.80
C ALA A 56 8.83 -3.16 -8.20
N LYS A 57 9.97 -3.80 -8.46
CA LYS A 57 10.28 -4.47 -9.74
C LYS A 57 9.27 -5.58 -10.05
N ALA A 58 8.93 -6.41 -9.07
CA ALA A 58 7.92 -7.46 -9.21
C ALA A 58 6.53 -6.91 -9.56
N ASN A 59 6.22 -5.67 -9.16
CA ASN A 59 4.99 -4.96 -9.52
C ASN A 59 5.14 -4.07 -10.77
N SER A 60 6.20 -4.25 -11.55
CA SER A 60 6.46 -3.51 -12.78
C SER A 60 6.59 -1.99 -12.60
N VAL A 61 7.06 -1.54 -11.45
CA VAL A 61 7.41 -0.14 -11.24
C VAL A 61 8.68 0.18 -12.05
N PRO A 62 8.66 1.21 -12.93
CA PRO A 62 9.82 1.58 -13.71
C PRO A 62 11.03 1.94 -12.83
N ASN A 63 12.21 1.51 -13.24
CA ASN A 63 13.44 1.76 -12.46
C ASN A 63 13.71 3.25 -12.24
N ASP A 64 13.44 4.08 -13.24
CA ASP A 64 13.59 5.53 -13.13
C ASP A 64 12.69 6.15 -12.05
N ASN A 65 11.49 5.59 -11.86
CA ASN A 65 10.59 6.03 -10.79
C ASN A 65 11.15 5.64 -9.42
N ILE A 66 11.69 4.43 -9.29
CA ILE A 66 12.32 3.95 -8.05
C ILE A 66 13.50 4.88 -7.69
N GLN A 67 14.40 5.14 -8.64
CA GLN A 67 15.56 6.00 -8.43
C GLN A 67 15.16 7.45 -8.08
N ARG A 68 14.13 7.98 -8.74
CA ARG A 68 13.61 9.32 -8.44
C ARG A 68 13.09 9.43 -7.03
N ILE A 69 12.38 8.40 -6.53
CA ILE A 69 11.86 8.37 -5.15
C ILE A 69 13.02 8.33 -4.15
N ILE A 70 14.01 7.48 -4.38
CA ILE A 70 15.19 7.37 -3.52
C ILE A 70 15.91 8.73 -3.45
N LYS A 71 16.26 9.29 -4.60
CA LYS A 71 16.96 10.59 -4.69
C LYS A 71 16.19 11.73 -4.02
N ARG A 72 14.86 11.75 -4.19
CA ARG A 72 14.01 12.76 -3.56
C ARG A 72 14.01 12.60 -2.03
N ALA A 73 13.93 11.37 -1.53
CA ALA A 73 13.95 11.10 -0.09
C ALA A 73 15.31 11.44 0.56
N GLU A 74 16.43 11.19 -0.15
CA GLU A 74 17.77 11.60 0.28
C GLU A 74 17.95 13.13 0.24
N GLY A 75 17.32 13.80 -0.73
CA GLY A 75 17.41 15.24 -0.94
C GLY A 75 16.65 16.09 0.08
N GLY A 76 16.16 15.51 1.17
CA GLY A 76 15.52 16.26 2.26
C GLY A 76 14.04 16.58 2.01
N ASP A 77 13.32 15.71 1.29
CA ASP A 77 11.85 15.78 1.23
C ASP A 77 11.28 15.83 2.64
N LYS A 78 10.63 16.96 2.97
CA LYS A 78 10.07 17.22 4.31
C LYS A 78 8.79 16.41 4.58
N THR A 79 8.30 15.64 3.62
CA THR A 79 7.11 14.81 3.81
C THR A 79 7.40 13.73 4.85
N GLU A 80 6.79 13.83 6.00
CA GLU A 80 6.84 12.79 7.03
C GLU A 80 5.65 11.86 6.87
N TYR A 81 5.93 10.56 6.89
CA TYR A 81 4.90 9.53 6.87
C TYR A 81 4.79 8.88 8.23
N GLU A 82 3.57 8.77 8.74
CA GLU A 82 3.23 8.06 9.96
C GLU A 82 2.56 6.72 9.62
N ALA A 83 3.02 5.65 10.26
CA ALA A 83 2.37 4.34 10.19
C ALA A 83 1.27 4.28 11.24
N ILE A 84 0.04 3.97 10.80
CA ILE A 84 -1.12 3.86 11.68
C ILE A 84 -1.86 2.58 11.33
N THR A 85 -2.18 1.77 12.35
CA THR A 85 -3.01 0.59 12.19
C THR A 85 -4.44 0.90 12.65
N TYR A 86 -5.40 0.61 11.79
CA TYR A 86 -6.83 0.69 12.08
C TYR A 86 -7.39 -0.71 12.24
N GLU A 87 -8.28 -0.86 13.19
CA GLU A 87 -8.88 -2.14 13.52
C GLU A 87 -10.39 -2.02 13.56
N GLY A 88 -11.09 -3.06 13.16
CA GLY A 88 -12.55 -3.06 13.16
C GLY A 88 -13.13 -4.36 12.63
N TYR A 89 -14.41 -4.34 12.38
CA TYR A 89 -15.17 -5.46 11.85
C TYR A 89 -15.74 -5.11 10.49
N GLY A 90 -15.58 -6.02 9.54
CA GLY A 90 -16.22 -5.97 8.23
C GLY A 90 -17.61 -6.61 8.27
N PRO A 91 -18.29 -6.69 7.10
CA PRO A 91 -19.57 -7.36 6.95
C PRO A 91 -19.51 -8.79 7.48
N GLY A 92 -20.56 -9.20 8.22
CA GLY A 92 -20.62 -10.54 8.80
C GLY A 92 -19.72 -10.76 10.02
N GLY A 93 -19.19 -9.69 10.63
CA GLY A 93 -18.35 -9.78 11.82
C GLY A 93 -16.91 -10.23 11.57
N ILE A 94 -16.42 -10.13 10.35
CA ILE A 94 -15.04 -10.46 9.99
C ILE A 94 -14.09 -9.44 10.63
N ALA A 95 -13.09 -9.89 11.37
CA ALA A 95 -12.03 -9.03 11.90
C ALA A 95 -11.19 -8.47 10.76
N VAL A 96 -10.98 -7.16 10.76
CA VAL A 96 -10.22 -6.43 9.74
C VAL A 96 -9.16 -5.57 10.41
N MET A 97 -7.90 -5.75 9.99
CA MET A 97 -6.78 -4.92 10.37
C MET A 97 -6.23 -4.22 9.13
N VAL A 98 -6.08 -2.90 9.19
CA VAL A 98 -5.62 -2.07 8.08
C VAL A 98 -4.38 -1.30 8.49
N GLU A 99 -3.23 -1.71 7.96
CA GLU A 99 -1.98 -0.96 8.11
C GLU A 99 -1.94 0.17 7.07
N THR A 100 -1.72 1.38 7.53
CA THR A 100 -1.64 2.57 6.68
C THR A 100 -0.32 3.29 6.85
N LEU A 101 0.09 3.98 5.79
CA LEU A 101 1.23 4.88 5.78
C LEU A 101 0.76 6.23 5.22
N THR A 102 0.72 7.25 6.04
CA THR A 102 0.08 8.52 5.69
C THR A 102 0.90 9.73 6.12
N ASP A 103 0.79 10.79 5.33
CA ASP A 103 1.26 12.14 5.63
C ASP A 103 0.18 13.01 6.32
N ASN A 104 -1.04 12.48 6.46
CA ASN A 104 -2.16 13.19 7.09
C ASN A 104 -3.07 12.23 7.87
N ARG A 105 -2.83 12.15 9.16
CA ARG A 105 -3.57 11.30 10.11
C ARG A 105 -5.08 11.54 10.09
N ASN A 106 -5.48 12.81 10.10
CA ASN A 106 -6.91 13.17 10.18
C ASN A 106 -7.66 12.74 8.91
N ARG A 107 -7.08 12.98 7.74
CA ARG A 107 -7.65 12.55 6.46
C ARG A 107 -7.79 11.02 6.41
N THR A 108 -6.77 10.31 6.84
CA THR A 108 -6.78 8.84 6.81
C THR A 108 -7.80 8.27 7.79
N ALA A 109 -7.90 8.83 9.01
CA ALA A 109 -8.91 8.43 9.99
C ALA A 109 -10.34 8.64 9.46
N ALA A 110 -10.59 9.79 8.82
CA ALA A 110 -11.90 10.06 8.21
C ALA A 110 -12.22 9.09 7.07
N ASN A 111 -11.24 8.79 6.21
CA ASN A 111 -11.40 7.82 5.13
C ASN A 111 -11.65 6.41 5.66
N MET A 112 -10.94 5.97 6.69
CA MET A 112 -11.14 4.66 7.30
C MET A 112 -12.56 4.52 7.85
N ARG A 113 -13.01 5.52 8.61
CA ARG A 113 -14.37 5.56 9.16
C ARG A 113 -15.41 5.49 8.03
N HIS A 114 -15.23 6.31 7.00
CA HIS A 114 -16.12 6.32 5.82
C HIS A 114 -16.18 4.96 5.12
N TYR A 115 -15.04 4.29 4.91
CA TYR A 115 -15.02 3.00 4.22
C TYR A 115 -15.63 1.88 5.06
N PHE A 116 -15.36 1.82 6.35
CA PHE A 116 -16.01 0.84 7.22
C PHE A 116 -17.53 1.02 7.20
N ASP A 117 -18.02 2.24 7.37
CA ASP A 117 -19.46 2.54 7.35
C ASP A 117 -20.09 2.23 5.99
N LYS A 118 -19.47 2.67 4.90
CA LYS A 118 -19.98 2.48 3.53
C LYS A 118 -20.15 1.03 3.14
N PHE A 119 -19.30 0.15 3.61
CA PHE A 119 -19.30 -1.27 3.25
C PHE A 119 -19.89 -2.17 4.36
N GLY A 120 -20.66 -1.60 5.26
CA GLY A 120 -21.40 -2.37 6.28
C GLY A 120 -20.56 -2.96 7.38
N GLY A 121 -19.41 -2.37 7.63
CA GLY A 121 -18.54 -2.70 8.75
C GLY A 121 -18.64 -1.70 9.90
N ASN A 122 -17.74 -1.80 10.86
CA ASN A 122 -17.63 -0.92 12.00
C ASN A 122 -16.17 -0.72 12.37
N LEU A 123 -15.69 0.52 12.33
CA LEU A 123 -14.34 0.87 12.80
C LEU A 123 -14.33 0.84 14.33
N GLY A 124 -13.46 0.02 14.90
CA GLY A 124 -13.29 -0.11 16.34
C GLY A 124 -12.14 0.71 16.89
N GLN A 125 -11.86 0.50 18.16
CA GLN A 125 -10.69 1.07 18.83
C GLN A 125 -9.45 0.20 18.57
N MET A 126 -8.27 0.79 18.73
CA MET A 126 -7.00 0.06 18.66
C MET A 126 -6.99 -1.10 19.68
N GLY A 127 -6.57 -2.28 19.22
CA GLY A 127 -6.55 -3.49 20.02
C GLY A 127 -7.84 -4.32 19.98
N CYS A 128 -8.91 -3.85 19.32
CA CYS A 128 -10.19 -4.58 19.31
C CYS A 128 -10.15 -5.89 18.53
N VAL A 129 -9.27 -6.05 17.55
CA VAL A 129 -9.08 -7.29 16.77
C VAL A 129 -7.62 -7.71 16.62
N GLY A 130 -6.67 -6.86 16.96
CA GLY A 130 -5.23 -7.11 16.78
C GLY A 130 -4.73 -8.37 17.44
N PHE A 131 -5.33 -8.77 18.58
CA PHE A 131 -5.01 -9.99 19.29
C PHE A 131 -5.35 -11.27 18.50
N MET A 132 -6.21 -11.20 17.49
CA MET A 132 -6.58 -12.34 16.62
C MET A 132 -5.55 -12.57 15.50
N PHE A 133 -4.62 -11.63 15.29
CA PHE A 133 -3.66 -11.69 14.19
C PHE A 133 -2.26 -12.03 14.71
N THR A 134 -1.60 -12.91 13.98
CA THR A 134 -0.18 -13.23 14.21
C THR A 134 0.55 -13.06 12.88
N GLN A 135 1.63 -12.29 12.88
CA GLN A 135 2.47 -12.14 11.70
C GLN A 135 3.21 -13.44 11.41
N LYS A 136 3.05 -13.98 10.21
CA LYS A 136 3.68 -15.23 9.75
C LYS A 136 4.27 -15.07 8.37
N GLY A 137 5.38 -15.75 8.15
CA GLY A 137 5.92 -15.99 6.82
C GLY A 137 5.24 -17.20 6.17
N VAL A 138 4.96 -17.11 4.87
CA VAL A 138 4.47 -18.24 4.09
C VAL A 138 5.58 -18.73 3.16
N ASP A 139 6.07 -19.95 3.39
CA ASP A 139 6.98 -20.62 2.46
C ASP A 139 6.17 -21.44 1.44
N ARG A 140 6.36 -21.12 0.16
CA ARG A 140 5.69 -21.82 -0.95
C ARG A 140 6.43 -23.10 -1.38
N LYS A 141 7.62 -23.37 -0.83
CA LYS A 141 8.42 -24.54 -1.19
C LYS A 141 8.10 -25.78 -0.38
N SER A 142 7.38 -25.66 0.73
CA SER A 142 7.06 -26.78 1.60
C SER A 142 5.69 -27.41 1.33
N VAL A 143 5.20 -27.34 0.09
CA VAL A 143 4.13 -28.23 -0.36
C VAL A 143 4.76 -29.46 -0.97
N VAL A 144 5.10 -30.40 -0.14
CA VAL A 144 5.39 -31.80 -0.53
C VAL A 144 4.19 -32.63 -0.11
#